data_9701126e074bc8b90afc2d5a447eb5b0
#
_entry.id   9701126e074bc8b90afc2d5a447eb5b0
#
_cell.length_a   1.000
_cell.length_b   1.000
_cell.length_c   1.000
_cell.angle_alpha   90.00
_cell.angle_beta   90.00
_cell.angle_gamma   90.00
#
_symmetry.space_group_name_H-M   'P 1'
#
loop_
_entity.id
_entity.type
_entity.pdbx_description
1 polymer ?
#
loop_
_entity_poly.entity_id
_entity_poly.type
_entity_poly.pdbx_seq_one_letter_code
_entity_poly.pdbx_strand_id
1 'polypeptide(L)'
;MTRHIMKTLDNGLRVVCIPQPHLHLCEVSCYVGVGSRHDPEELSGIAHFLEHMLFRGTADYPDSLSLEEAFEELGGGANAATDVETTCYFSRFHPDNLAPGLGLFASMLQRPLFNDIETERRIIVEEILEDLNEQGNEINPDTLMAQQLWPGTVLSRSTLGTVESLGRVDEAALRTHFRRYYRPRNVVIAVAGQVIPENVFAAVENHFSGWSDGTFPTVSPVQSAPAEQRLLWVDDSASQLAVQLAFLLPGRDDTHALLLRILRRILSGGVTSRLMLKLRETLGLVYGVEASLSLLAETGALAVDFSVAPENLVSAVEACLEVFAELRSQPVPKAEFDRVVKSYLYDLDFAKDNPEEMVTRYGWGELVGFVRGIESDRQGLLVATPDEILQTVRDCLDPGQMRLVVVGPESSSRKRQVEELLVNFAAPLS
;
A
#
# COMPACT_ATOMS: atom_id res chain seq x y z
N MET A 1 6.89 25.52 -10.86
CA MET A 1 5.86 24.43 -11.01
C MET A 1 6.62 23.15 -11.31
N THR A 2 6.51 22.15 -10.47
CA THR A 2 7.08 20.82 -10.76
C THR A 2 6.23 20.20 -11.87
N ARG A 3 6.75 20.19 -13.07
CA ARG A 3 6.05 19.67 -14.26
C ARG A 3 6.53 18.25 -14.50
N HIS A 4 5.67 17.26 -14.35
CA HIS A 4 5.96 15.94 -14.87
C HIS A 4 5.79 15.93 -16.39
N ILE A 5 6.62 15.16 -17.07
CA ILE A 5 6.62 15.00 -18.53
C ILE A 5 6.50 13.52 -18.81
N MET A 6 5.56 13.13 -19.68
CA MET A 6 5.32 11.75 -20.02
C MET A 6 5.63 11.49 -21.50
N LYS A 7 6.22 10.32 -21.79
CA LYS A 7 6.40 9.78 -23.14
C LYS A 7 5.94 8.32 -23.14
N THR A 8 5.21 7.92 -24.16
CA THR A 8 4.92 6.51 -24.43
C THR A 8 5.80 6.04 -25.60
N LEU A 9 6.54 4.95 -25.42
CA LEU A 9 7.34 4.35 -26.48
C LEU A 9 6.45 3.56 -27.47
N ASP A 10 6.99 3.21 -28.65
CA ASP A 10 6.25 2.49 -29.70
C ASP A 10 5.72 1.12 -29.22
N ASN A 11 6.44 0.45 -28.30
CA ASN A 11 6.02 -0.80 -27.68
C ASN A 11 4.98 -0.60 -26.55
N GLY A 12 4.56 0.64 -26.27
CA GLY A 12 3.55 0.97 -25.28
C GLY A 12 4.07 1.19 -23.86
N LEU A 13 5.38 1.09 -23.60
CA LEU A 13 5.99 1.44 -22.31
C LEU A 13 5.79 2.94 -22.02
N ARG A 14 5.26 3.25 -20.86
CA ARG A 14 5.06 4.62 -20.40
C ARG A 14 6.23 5.06 -19.52
N VAL A 15 6.70 6.26 -19.77
CA VAL A 15 7.83 6.87 -19.03
C VAL A 15 7.40 8.21 -18.47
N VAL A 16 7.54 8.38 -17.17
CA VAL A 16 7.22 9.62 -16.45
C VAL A 16 8.52 10.22 -15.91
N CYS A 17 8.82 11.44 -16.32
CA CYS A 17 9.99 12.18 -15.85
C CYS A 17 9.56 13.39 -15.03
N ILE A 18 10.13 13.53 -13.82
CA ILE A 18 9.86 14.62 -12.87
C ILE A 18 11.18 15.32 -12.53
N PRO A 19 11.59 16.35 -13.31
CA PRO A 19 12.83 17.08 -13.05
C PRO A 19 12.78 17.85 -11.73
N GLN A 20 13.77 17.60 -10.88
CA GLN A 20 14.01 18.28 -9.60
C GLN A 20 15.47 18.71 -9.53
N PRO A 21 15.86 19.79 -10.25
CA PRO A 21 17.27 20.15 -10.49
C PRO A 21 18.02 20.61 -9.24
N HIS A 22 17.32 20.81 -8.13
CA HIS A 22 17.90 21.18 -6.84
C HIS A 22 18.39 19.96 -6.02
N LEU A 23 18.01 18.74 -6.42
CA LEU A 23 18.47 17.51 -5.77
C LEU A 23 19.84 17.07 -6.32
N HIS A 24 20.50 16.16 -5.59
CA HIS A 24 21.79 15.57 -5.95
C HIS A 24 21.70 14.07 -6.23
N LEU A 25 20.48 13.58 -6.48
CA LEU A 25 20.18 12.19 -6.78
C LEU A 25 19.11 12.09 -7.88
N CYS A 26 18.96 10.92 -8.45
CA CYS A 26 17.76 10.54 -9.19
C CYS A 26 17.17 9.24 -8.61
N GLU A 27 15.87 9.24 -8.43
CA GLU A 27 15.04 8.08 -8.06
C GLU A 27 14.50 7.46 -9.33
N VAL A 28 14.65 6.15 -9.49
CA VAL A 28 14.06 5.36 -10.58
C VAL A 28 13.13 4.34 -9.97
N SER A 29 11.88 4.33 -10.40
CA SER A 29 10.88 3.35 -9.99
C SER A 29 10.22 2.72 -11.21
N CYS A 30 10.22 1.40 -11.26
CA CYS A 30 9.59 0.59 -12.30
C CYS A 30 8.33 -0.06 -11.72
N TYR A 31 7.17 0.49 -12.01
CA TYR A 31 5.88 -0.01 -11.56
C TYR A 31 5.32 -1.01 -12.55
N VAL A 32 4.96 -2.20 -12.08
CA VAL A 32 4.34 -3.27 -12.89
C VAL A 32 2.91 -3.49 -12.39
N GLY A 33 1.94 -3.53 -13.29
CA GLY A 33 0.52 -3.73 -12.98
C GLY A 33 0.20 -5.19 -12.65
N VAL A 34 0.88 -5.75 -11.65
CA VAL A 34 0.66 -7.09 -11.10
C VAL A 34 0.97 -7.08 -9.62
N GLY A 35 0.11 -7.68 -8.81
CA GLY A 35 0.26 -7.89 -7.38
C GLY A 35 -0.54 -9.11 -6.97
N SER A 36 -0.71 -9.36 -5.67
CA SER A 36 -1.30 -10.61 -5.14
C SER A 36 -2.72 -10.91 -5.63
N ARG A 37 -3.52 -9.89 -6.00
CA ARG A 37 -4.85 -10.10 -6.58
C ARG A 37 -4.84 -10.81 -7.95
N HIS A 38 -3.69 -10.87 -8.61
CA HIS A 38 -3.51 -11.50 -9.91
C HIS A 38 -3.08 -12.96 -9.81
N ASP A 39 -2.81 -13.44 -8.60
CA ASP A 39 -2.35 -14.78 -8.35
C ASP A 39 -3.47 -15.80 -8.58
N PRO A 40 -3.20 -16.91 -9.31
CA PRO A 40 -4.07 -18.06 -9.27
C PRO A 40 -4.21 -18.56 -7.82
N GLU A 41 -5.40 -19.06 -7.45
CA GLU A 41 -5.66 -19.49 -6.08
C GLU A 41 -4.67 -20.52 -5.57
N GLU A 42 -4.37 -21.51 -6.42
CA GLU A 42 -3.42 -22.58 -6.12
C GLU A 42 -1.96 -22.14 -6.07
N LEU A 43 -1.64 -20.94 -6.56
CA LEU A 43 -0.31 -20.33 -6.61
C LEU A 43 -0.28 -18.98 -5.89
N SER A 44 -1.14 -18.77 -4.89
CA SER A 44 -1.15 -17.54 -4.08
C SER A 44 0.26 -17.25 -3.56
N GLY A 45 0.70 -15.98 -3.65
CA GLY A 45 2.07 -15.55 -3.34
C GLY A 45 3.05 -15.59 -4.53
N ILE A 46 2.61 -16.02 -5.72
CA ILE A 46 3.53 -16.10 -6.87
C ILE A 46 4.00 -14.72 -7.35
N ALA A 47 3.20 -13.66 -7.20
CA ALA A 47 3.61 -12.30 -7.55
C ALA A 47 4.76 -11.82 -6.65
N HIS A 48 4.67 -12.05 -5.34
CA HIS A 48 5.72 -11.76 -4.37
C HIS A 48 6.94 -12.67 -4.59
N PHE A 49 6.74 -13.97 -4.80
CA PHE A 49 7.84 -14.87 -5.13
C PHE A 49 8.60 -14.42 -6.39
N LEU A 50 7.88 -13.96 -7.41
CA LEU A 50 8.47 -13.45 -8.64
C LEU A 50 9.28 -12.17 -8.39
N GLU A 51 8.83 -11.31 -7.49
CA GLU A 51 9.60 -10.14 -7.05
C GLU A 51 10.99 -10.55 -6.57
N HIS A 52 11.08 -11.48 -5.60
CA HIS A 52 12.33 -12.03 -5.07
C HIS A 52 13.20 -12.63 -6.18
N MET A 53 12.59 -13.37 -7.11
CA MET A 53 13.32 -14.05 -8.18
C MET A 53 13.98 -13.10 -9.18
N LEU A 54 13.52 -11.86 -9.32
CA LEU A 54 14.15 -10.89 -10.20
C LEU A 54 15.52 -10.41 -9.67
N PHE A 55 15.79 -10.62 -8.39
CA PHE A 55 17.09 -10.34 -7.77
C PHE A 55 18.07 -11.52 -7.82
N ARG A 56 17.63 -12.70 -8.31
CA ARG A 56 18.46 -13.93 -8.36
C ARG A 56 19.33 -14.07 -9.60
N GLY A 57 19.47 -13.00 -10.35
CA GLY A 57 20.33 -12.90 -11.52
C GLY A 57 19.57 -12.73 -12.82
N THR A 58 20.30 -12.23 -13.78
CA THR A 58 19.82 -11.92 -15.13
C THR A 58 20.79 -12.47 -16.18
N ALA A 59 20.42 -12.38 -17.45
CA ALA A 59 21.32 -12.79 -18.53
C ALA A 59 22.66 -12.02 -18.56
N ASP A 60 22.70 -10.79 -18.00
CA ASP A 60 23.89 -9.96 -17.97
C ASP A 60 24.65 -10.07 -16.63
N TYR A 61 23.94 -10.42 -15.56
CA TYR A 61 24.44 -10.57 -14.18
C TYR A 61 23.97 -11.95 -13.67
N PRO A 62 24.83 -12.98 -13.69
CA PRO A 62 24.39 -14.37 -13.58
C PRO A 62 23.90 -14.80 -12.20
N ASP A 63 24.13 -14.02 -11.17
CA ASP A 63 23.72 -14.29 -9.79
C ASP A 63 23.36 -13.00 -9.04
N SER A 64 22.78 -13.17 -7.84
CA SER A 64 22.33 -12.04 -7.01
C SER A 64 23.47 -11.13 -6.58
N LEU A 65 24.65 -11.69 -6.27
CA LEU A 65 25.77 -10.89 -5.81
C LEU A 65 26.29 -9.97 -6.90
N SER A 66 26.49 -10.48 -8.12
CA SER A 66 26.96 -9.69 -9.28
C SER A 66 25.96 -8.60 -9.68
N LEU A 67 24.65 -8.86 -9.49
CA LEU A 67 23.62 -7.87 -9.75
C LEU A 67 23.63 -6.77 -8.67
N GLU A 68 23.73 -7.14 -7.39
CA GLU A 68 23.76 -6.18 -6.28
C GLU A 68 25.03 -5.32 -6.31
N GLU A 69 26.21 -5.91 -6.55
CA GLU A 69 27.45 -5.18 -6.73
C GLU A 69 27.32 -4.12 -7.85
N ALA A 70 26.65 -4.46 -8.95
CA ALA A 70 26.42 -3.52 -10.04
C ALA A 70 25.50 -2.35 -9.64
N PHE A 71 24.50 -2.55 -8.78
CA PHE A 71 23.69 -1.47 -8.21
C PHE A 71 24.50 -0.61 -7.24
N GLU A 72 25.26 -1.22 -6.33
CA GLU A 72 26.09 -0.51 -5.35
C GLU A 72 27.16 0.36 -6.02
N GLU A 73 27.78 -0.10 -7.10
CA GLU A 73 28.74 0.68 -7.91
C GLU A 73 28.12 1.97 -8.50
N LEU A 74 26.79 1.99 -8.70
CA LEU A 74 26.07 3.15 -9.21
C LEU A 74 25.55 4.09 -8.11
N GLY A 75 25.73 3.72 -6.84
CA GLY A 75 25.42 4.55 -5.68
C GLY A 75 24.18 4.17 -4.89
N GLY A 76 23.58 3.03 -5.15
CA GLY A 76 22.42 2.54 -4.39
C GLY A 76 22.19 1.04 -4.53
N GLY A 77 21.49 0.43 -3.57
CA GLY A 77 20.97 -0.93 -3.69
C GLY A 77 19.60 -0.91 -4.38
N ALA A 78 19.23 -2.01 -5.02
CA ALA A 78 17.87 -2.19 -5.54
C ALA A 78 16.94 -2.69 -4.43
N ASN A 79 15.71 -2.21 -4.45
CA ASN A 79 14.63 -2.67 -3.59
C ASN A 79 13.38 -2.93 -4.42
N ALA A 80 12.45 -3.68 -3.84
CA ALA A 80 11.14 -3.88 -4.43
C ALA A 80 10.05 -3.98 -3.34
N ALA A 81 8.81 -3.88 -3.77
CA ALA A 81 7.64 -4.12 -2.94
C ALA A 81 6.48 -4.62 -3.82
N THR A 82 5.84 -5.68 -3.37
CA THR A 82 4.62 -6.22 -3.98
C THR A 82 3.44 -5.91 -3.06
N ASP A 83 2.44 -5.26 -3.61
CA ASP A 83 1.16 -5.06 -2.94
C ASP A 83 0.03 -5.86 -3.61
N VAL A 84 -1.21 -5.54 -3.26
CA VAL A 84 -2.39 -6.22 -3.82
C VAL A 84 -2.52 -6.02 -5.34
N GLU A 85 -2.16 -4.86 -5.88
CA GLU A 85 -2.42 -4.49 -7.27
C GLU A 85 -1.17 -4.31 -8.12
N THR A 86 -0.03 -3.99 -7.50
CA THR A 86 1.19 -3.59 -8.21
C THR A 86 2.44 -4.19 -7.57
N THR A 87 3.48 -4.37 -8.39
CA THR A 87 4.84 -4.61 -7.92
C THR A 87 5.72 -3.45 -8.38
N CYS A 88 6.56 -2.93 -7.50
CA CYS A 88 7.47 -1.83 -7.78
C CYS A 88 8.91 -2.26 -7.54
N TYR A 89 9.81 -1.99 -8.48
CA TYR A 89 11.25 -2.11 -8.32
C TYR A 89 11.85 -0.72 -8.36
N PHE A 90 12.70 -0.37 -7.38
CA PHE A 90 13.20 1.01 -7.27
C PHE A 90 14.64 1.07 -6.75
N SER A 91 15.33 2.14 -7.12
CA SER A 91 16.67 2.45 -6.62
C SER A 91 16.97 3.95 -6.78
N ARG A 92 17.92 4.42 -5.97
CA ARG A 92 18.49 5.76 -6.05
C ARG A 92 19.87 5.69 -6.68
N PHE A 93 20.14 6.61 -7.61
CA PHE A 93 21.43 6.71 -8.28
C PHE A 93 21.99 8.13 -8.19
N HIS A 94 23.33 8.23 -8.34
CA HIS A 94 23.90 9.49 -8.72
C HIS A 94 23.38 9.89 -10.13
N PRO A 95 23.08 11.18 -10.41
CA PRO A 95 22.51 11.59 -11.70
C PRO A 95 23.34 11.16 -12.93
N ASP A 96 24.66 11.12 -12.80
CA ASP A 96 25.57 10.68 -13.88
C ASP A 96 25.40 9.18 -14.21
N ASN A 97 24.84 8.40 -13.28
CA ASN A 97 24.66 6.95 -13.39
C ASN A 97 23.24 6.54 -13.80
N LEU A 98 22.37 7.49 -14.18
CA LEU A 98 20.99 7.20 -14.58
C LEU A 98 20.89 6.17 -15.71
N ALA A 99 21.67 6.34 -16.79
CA ALA A 99 21.57 5.47 -17.96
C ALA A 99 22.03 4.02 -17.64
N PRO A 100 23.19 3.77 -17.00
CA PRO A 100 23.55 2.42 -16.56
C PRO A 100 22.56 1.85 -15.54
N GLY A 101 22.01 2.64 -14.60
CA GLY A 101 20.99 2.19 -13.65
C GLY A 101 19.70 1.71 -14.35
N LEU A 102 19.25 2.44 -15.38
CA LEU A 102 18.13 1.99 -16.22
C LEU A 102 18.46 0.69 -16.98
N GLY A 103 19.75 0.47 -17.33
CA GLY A 103 20.22 -0.78 -17.92
C GLY A 103 20.09 -1.98 -16.98
N LEU A 104 20.37 -1.80 -15.67
CA LEU A 104 20.18 -2.83 -14.65
C LEU A 104 18.70 -3.23 -14.54
N PHE A 105 17.79 -2.26 -14.40
CA PHE A 105 16.35 -2.54 -14.39
C PHE A 105 15.88 -3.19 -15.70
N ALA A 106 16.40 -2.79 -16.83
CA ALA A 106 16.07 -3.41 -18.11
C ALA A 106 16.48 -4.89 -18.15
N SER A 107 17.66 -5.23 -17.60
CA SER A 107 18.11 -6.61 -17.48
C SER A 107 17.19 -7.43 -16.56
N MET A 108 16.82 -6.90 -15.39
CA MET A 108 15.89 -7.56 -14.44
C MET A 108 14.51 -7.78 -15.07
N LEU A 109 13.91 -6.74 -15.63
CA LEU A 109 12.52 -6.76 -16.10
C LEU A 109 12.34 -7.49 -17.44
N GLN A 110 13.39 -7.77 -18.19
CA GLN A 110 13.30 -8.42 -19.51
C GLN A 110 13.93 -9.80 -19.56
N ARG A 111 14.99 -10.05 -18.78
CA ARG A 111 15.84 -11.25 -18.92
C ARG A 111 16.24 -11.91 -17.60
N PRO A 112 15.31 -12.09 -16.63
CA PRO A 112 15.62 -12.80 -15.38
C PRO A 112 15.93 -14.28 -15.64
N LEU A 113 16.81 -14.86 -14.83
CA LEU A 113 17.25 -16.26 -14.95
C LEU A 113 16.38 -17.24 -14.14
N PHE A 114 15.82 -16.80 -13.00
CA PHE A 114 15.10 -17.66 -12.04
C PHE A 114 15.99 -18.74 -11.41
N ASN A 115 17.20 -18.37 -11.02
CA ASN A 115 18.12 -19.26 -10.31
C ASN A 115 17.73 -19.42 -8.84
N ASP A 116 18.12 -20.53 -8.22
CA ASP A 116 18.01 -20.73 -6.76
C ASP A 116 16.59 -20.63 -6.17
N ILE A 117 15.58 -21.07 -6.93
CA ILE A 117 14.16 -21.04 -6.51
C ILE A 117 13.94 -21.64 -5.11
N GLU A 118 14.61 -22.75 -4.79
CA GLU A 118 14.46 -23.41 -3.49
C GLU A 118 15.06 -22.59 -2.33
N THR A 119 16.05 -21.76 -2.62
CA THR A 119 16.63 -20.85 -1.61
C THR A 119 15.64 -19.72 -1.31
N GLU A 120 15.07 -19.11 -2.36
CA GLU A 120 14.05 -18.06 -2.18
C GLU A 120 12.77 -18.59 -1.54
N ARG A 121 12.31 -19.76 -1.93
CA ARG A 121 11.17 -20.40 -1.28
C ARG A 121 11.35 -20.51 0.23
N ARG A 122 12.53 -20.91 0.70
CA ARG A 122 12.81 -21.01 2.14
C ARG A 122 12.80 -19.64 2.81
N ILE A 123 13.35 -18.61 2.17
CA ILE A 123 13.34 -17.24 2.69
C ILE A 123 11.91 -16.73 2.84
N ILE A 124 11.08 -16.89 1.81
CA ILE A 124 9.67 -16.44 1.86
C ILE A 124 8.85 -17.27 2.85
N VAL A 125 9.18 -18.56 3.02
CA VAL A 125 8.52 -19.38 4.06
C VAL A 125 8.87 -18.88 5.46
N GLU A 126 10.11 -18.47 5.74
CA GLU A 126 10.46 -17.85 7.03
C GLU A 126 9.68 -16.55 7.24
N GLU A 127 9.51 -15.73 6.20
CA GLU A 127 8.70 -14.51 6.24
C GLU A 127 7.22 -14.80 6.55
N ILE A 128 6.64 -15.85 5.94
CA ILE A 128 5.28 -16.30 6.26
C ILE A 128 5.17 -16.76 7.72
N LEU A 129 6.20 -17.43 8.25
CA LEU A 129 6.18 -17.93 9.63
C LEU A 129 6.21 -16.80 10.67
N GLU A 130 6.70 -15.60 10.34
CA GLU A 130 6.63 -14.42 11.21
C GLU A 130 5.17 -13.96 11.43
N ASP A 131 4.29 -14.22 10.47
CA ASP A 131 2.86 -13.90 10.54
C ASP A 131 2.02 -15.01 11.21
N LEU A 132 2.63 -16.10 11.66
CA LEU A 132 1.94 -17.23 12.30
C LEU A 132 2.34 -17.38 13.76
N ASN A 133 1.36 -17.70 14.64
CA ASN A 133 1.66 -18.07 16.02
C ASN A 133 2.16 -19.53 16.14
N GLU A 134 2.51 -19.95 17.36
CA GLU A 134 2.98 -21.34 17.64
C GLU A 134 1.99 -22.43 17.24
N GLN A 135 0.70 -22.11 17.12
CA GLN A 135 -0.36 -23.03 16.69
C GLN A 135 -0.55 -23.03 15.16
N GLY A 136 0.20 -22.17 14.44
CA GLY A 136 0.09 -21.99 12.99
C GLY A 136 -1.11 -21.14 12.54
N ASN A 137 -1.70 -20.37 13.45
CA ASN A 137 -2.75 -19.42 13.10
C ASN A 137 -2.15 -18.09 12.64
N GLU A 138 -2.78 -17.48 11.65
CA GLU A 138 -2.47 -16.12 11.19
C GLU A 138 -2.63 -15.10 12.34
N ILE A 139 -1.61 -14.26 12.54
CA ILE A 139 -1.60 -13.21 13.56
C ILE A 139 -1.32 -11.81 13.00
N ASN A 140 -1.09 -11.68 11.70
CA ASN A 140 -0.96 -10.37 11.07
C ASN A 140 -2.32 -9.67 10.98
N PRO A 141 -2.52 -8.51 11.66
CA PRO A 141 -3.83 -7.83 11.69
C PRO A 141 -4.32 -7.41 10.31
N ASP A 142 -3.42 -7.01 9.39
CA ASP A 142 -3.80 -6.57 8.04
C ASP A 142 -4.37 -7.73 7.21
N THR A 143 -3.72 -8.90 7.26
CA THR A 143 -4.21 -10.12 6.61
C THR A 143 -5.55 -10.55 7.19
N LEU A 144 -5.68 -10.57 8.51
CA LEU A 144 -6.92 -10.92 9.20
C LEU A 144 -8.04 -9.92 8.89
N MET A 145 -7.73 -8.63 8.83
CA MET A 145 -8.71 -7.60 8.46
C MET A 145 -9.15 -7.73 7.01
N ALA A 146 -8.23 -8.03 6.08
CA ALA A 146 -8.57 -8.29 4.69
C ALA A 146 -9.54 -9.48 4.55
N GLN A 147 -9.35 -10.54 5.36
CA GLN A 147 -10.29 -11.67 5.43
C GLN A 147 -11.67 -11.25 5.96
N GLN A 148 -11.75 -10.27 6.83
CA GLN A 148 -13.01 -9.75 7.37
C GLN A 148 -13.73 -8.79 6.40
N LEU A 149 -12.98 -7.96 5.68
CA LEU A 149 -13.55 -6.97 4.76
C LEU A 149 -13.93 -7.56 3.40
N TRP A 150 -13.15 -8.54 2.89
CA TRP A 150 -13.33 -9.12 1.56
C TRP A 150 -13.39 -10.66 1.56
N PRO A 151 -14.20 -11.29 2.44
CA PRO A 151 -14.21 -12.74 2.65
C PRO A 151 -14.45 -13.50 1.35
N GLY A 152 -13.66 -14.57 1.14
CA GLY A 152 -13.80 -15.46 -0.01
C GLY A 152 -13.39 -14.84 -1.37
N THR A 153 -12.72 -13.71 -1.37
CA THR A 153 -12.23 -13.05 -2.60
C THR A 153 -10.71 -13.11 -2.70
N VAL A 154 -10.17 -12.71 -3.84
CA VAL A 154 -8.71 -12.58 -4.03
C VAL A 154 -8.09 -11.54 -3.08
N LEU A 155 -8.85 -10.54 -2.65
CA LEU A 155 -8.38 -9.48 -1.74
C LEU A 155 -8.23 -9.94 -0.29
N SER A 156 -8.79 -11.10 0.09
CA SER A 156 -8.66 -11.67 1.43
C SER A 156 -7.42 -12.53 1.61
N ARG A 157 -6.61 -12.72 0.55
CA ARG A 157 -5.43 -13.58 0.59
C ARG A 157 -4.20 -12.78 1.00
N SER A 158 -3.32 -13.41 1.78
CA SER A 158 -2.00 -12.83 2.08
C SER A 158 -1.21 -12.60 0.78
N THR A 159 -0.52 -11.48 0.70
CA THR A 159 0.41 -11.18 -0.41
C THR A 159 1.57 -12.17 -0.46
N LEU A 160 1.99 -12.71 0.69
CA LEU A 160 3.01 -13.73 0.80
C LEU A 160 2.55 -15.11 0.30
N GLY A 161 1.23 -15.34 0.23
CA GLY A 161 0.65 -16.65 -0.03
C GLY A 161 0.63 -17.53 1.21
N THR A 162 0.79 -18.84 1.02
CA THR A 162 0.87 -19.85 2.10
C THR A 162 2.03 -20.81 1.82
N VAL A 163 2.52 -21.50 2.85
CA VAL A 163 3.55 -22.55 2.70
C VAL A 163 3.12 -23.59 1.65
N GLU A 164 1.83 -23.96 1.63
CA GLU A 164 1.29 -24.91 0.68
C GLU A 164 1.28 -24.38 -0.76
N SER A 165 0.81 -23.15 -0.99
CA SER A 165 0.77 -22.55 -2.33
C SER A 165 2.17 -22.31 -2.88
N LEU A 166 3.09 -21.81 -2.05
CA LEU A 166 4.50 -21.64 -2.44
C LEU A 166 5.18 -22.96 -2.79
N GLY A 167 4.84 -24.07 -2.09
CA GLY A 167 5.33 -25.40 -2.43
C GLY A 167 4.98 -25.88 -3.83
N ARG A 168 3.98 -25.28 -4.47
CA ARG A 168 3.53 -25.57 -5.86
C ARG A 168 4.16 -24.67 -6.92
N VAL A 169 4.81 -23.56 -6.50
CA VAL A 169 5.44 -22.62 -7.44
C VAL A 169 6.73 -23.23 -7.96
N ASP A 170 6.77 -23.57 -9.24
CA ASP A 170 7.95 -24.02 -9.94
C ASP A 170 8.43 -22.98 -10.98
N GLU A 171 9.56 -23.27 -11.65
CA GLU A 171 10.10 -22.39 -12.69
C GLU A 171 9.10 -22.16 -13.83
N ALA A 172 8.32 -23.17 -14.21
CA ALA A 172 7.35 -23.05 -15.29
C ALA A 172 6.20 -22.10 -14.89
N ALA A 173 5.74 -22.17 -13.66
CA ALA A 173 4.74 -21.26 -13.10
C ALA A 173 5.28 -19.81 -13.05
N LEU A 174 6.49 -19.59 -12.52
CA LEU A 174 7.16 -18.29 -12.48
C LEU A 174 7.32 -17.69 -13.87
N ARG A 175 7.84 -18.46 -14.84
CA ARG A 175 7.99 -18.01 -16.23
C ARG A 175 6.64 -17.71 -16.90
N THR A 176 5.60 -18.45 -16.57
CA THR A 176 4.25 -18.22 -17.09
C THR A 176 3.68 -16.91 -16.54
N HIS A 177 3.78 -16.71 -15.22
CA HIS A 177 3.33 -15.48 -14.57
C HIS A 177 4.12 -14.26 -15.06
N PHE A 178 5.44 -14.35 -15.11
CA PHE A 178 6.31 -13.31 -15.67
C PHE A 178 5.91 -12.93 -17.09
N ARG A 179 5.82 -13.91 -18.01
CA ARG A 179 5.45 -13.66 -19.41
C ARG A 179 4.05 -13.08 -19.57
N ARG A 180 3.16 -13.32 -18.62
CA ARG A 180 1.79 -12.83 -18.65
C ARG A 180 1.69 -11.36 -18.29
N TYR A 181 2.44 -10.90 -17.28
CA TYR A 181 2.27 -9.57 -16.69
C TYR A 181 3.43 -8.60 -16.93
N TYR A 182 4.66 -9.08 -17.09
CA TYR A 182 5.82 -8.25 -17.36
C TYR A 182 5.89 -7.90 -18.83
N ARG A 183 5.10 -6.91 -19.22
CA ARG A 183 4.93 -6.41 -20.59
C ARG A 183 5.04 -4.90 -20.61
N PRO A 184 5.60 -4.28 -21.66
CA PRO A 184 5.82 -2.84 -21.69
C PRO A 184 4.55 -2.02 -21.44
N ARG A 185 3.39 -2.42 -21.99
CA ARG A 185 2.12 -1.73 -21.74
C ARG A 185 1.61 -1.83 -20.31
N ASN A 186 2.05 -2.85 -19.56
CA ASN A 186 1.71 -3.06 -18.16
C ASN A 186 2.74 -2.47 -17.20
N VAL A 187 3.67 -1.64 -17.71
CA VAL A 187 4.76 -1.05 -16.93
C VAL A 187 4.79 0.45 -17.11
N VAL A 188 5.12 1.15 -16.02
CA VAL A 188 5.47 2.56 -16.01
C VAL A 188 6.85 2.71 -15.38
N ILE A 189 7.78 3.35 -16.09
CA ILE A 189 9.06 3.77 -15.53
C ILE A 189 8.94 5.23 -15.11
N ALA A 190 9.11 5.52 -13.83
CA ALA A 190 9.10 6.87 -13.29
C ALA A 190 10.52 7.26 -12.83
N VAL A 191 10.95 8.46 -13.21
CA VAL A 191 12.26 9.00 -12.84
C VAL A 191 12.06 10.39 -12.27
N ALA A 192 12.50 10.63 -11.04
CA ALA A 192 12.48 11.94 -10.39
C ALA A 192 13.87 12.32 -9.89
N GLY A 193 14.15 13.61 -9.82
CA GLY A 193 15.42 14.12 -9.29
C GLY A 193 16.16 15.06 -10.23
N GLN A 194 17.49 15.11 -10.08
CA GLN A 194 18.37 15.93 -10.92
C GLN A 194 18.54 15.28 -12.30
N VAL A 195 17.54 15.41 -13.16
CA VAL A 195 17.49 14.74 -14.47
C VAL A 195 17.08 15.72 -15.58
N ILE A 196 17.53 15.41 -16.79
CA ILE A 196 17.14 16.11 -18.03
C ILE A 196 16.20 15.17 -18.78
N PRO A 197 14.94 15.56 -19.08
CA PRO A 197 13.94 14.70 -19.68
C PRO A 197 14.39 14.00 -20.96
N GLU A 198 15.08 14.71 -21.84
CA GLU A 198 15.58 14.18 -23.10
C GLU A 198 16.54 13.01 -22.86
N ASN A 199 17.41 13.12 -21.84
CA ASN A 199 18.36 12.06 -21.48
C ASN A 199 17.64 10.85 -20.88
N VAL A 200 16.62 11.08 -20.02
CA VAL A 200 15.78 10.01 -19.46
C VAL A 200 15.10 9.23 -20.58
N PHE A 201 14.41 9.93 -21.48
CA PHE A 201 13.69 9.27 -22.58
C PHE A 201 14.63 8.54 -23.53
N ALA A 202 15.78 9.11 -23.87
CA ALA A 202 16.77 8.46 -24.71
C ALA A 202 17.35 7.19 -24.05
N ALA A 203 17.65 7.24 -22.75
CA ALA A 203 18.16 6.09 -22.01
C ALA A 203 17.12 4.96 -21.90
N VAL A 204 15.86 5.30 -21.58
CA VAL A 204 14.78 4.29 -21.55
C VAL A 204 14.56 3.71 -22.95
N GLU A 205 14.52 4.52 -24.00
CA GLU A 205 14.35 4.03 -25.37
C GLU A 205 15.49 3.08 -25.77
N ASN A 206 16.73 3.41 -25.42
CA ASN A 206 17.89 2.56 -25.71
C ASN A 206 17.81 1.17 -25.04
N HIS A 207 17.33 1.10 -23.80
CA HIS A 207 17.30 -0.17 -23.04
C HIS A 207 16.01 -0.96 -23.18
N PHE A 208 14.88 -0.32 -23.50
CA PHE A 208 13.56 -0.93 -23.44
C PHE A 208 12.81 -1.00 -24.77
N SER A 209 13.28 -0.35 -25.85
CA SER A 209 12.58 -0.36 -27.15
C SER A 209 12.42 -1.76 -27.75
N GLY A 210 13.38 -2.65 -27.49
CA GLY A 210 13.34 -4.04 -27.92
C GLY A 210 12.45 -4.97 -27.10
N TRP A 211 11.86 -4.48 -26.01
CA TRP A 211 10.97 -5.27 -25.16
C TRP A 211 9.67 -5.60 -25.89
N SER A 212 9.40 -6.89 -26.09
CA SER A 212 8.25 -7.34 -26.87
C SER A 212 6.95 -7.07 -26.13
N ASP A 213 6.01 -6.43 -26.82
CA ASP A 213 4.65 -6.23 -26.31
C ASP A 213 3.84 -7.54 -26.33
N GLY A 214 2.71 -7.53 -25.65
CA GLY A 214 1.77 -8.64 -25.55
C GLY A 214 0.51 -8.23 -24.81
N THR A 215 -0.50 -9.06 -24.90
CA THR A 215 -1.73 -8.88 -24.11
C THR A 215 -1.51 -9.37 -22.68
N PHE A 216 -2.05 -8.63 -21.72
CA PHE A 216 -2.17 -9.05 -20.33
C PHE A 216 -3.64 -9.01 -19.92
N PRO A 217 -4.08 -9.88 -18.99
CA PRO A 217 -5.47 -9.94 -18.60
C PRO A 217 -5.85 -8.72 -17.76
N THR A 218 -7.05 -8.25 -17.94
CA THR A 218 -7.71 -7.36 -16.99
C THR A 218 -8.28 -8.17 -15.83
N VAL A 219 -8.17 -7.65 -14.61
CA VAL A 219 -8.78 -8.27 -13.42
C VAL A 219 -10.21 -7.80 -13.30
N SER A 220 -11.12 -8.72 -13.03
CA SER A 220 -12.50 -8.37 -12.75
C SER A 220 -12.61 -7.68 -11.39
N PRO A 221 -13.44 -6.62 -11.26
CA PRO A 221 -13.71 -6.00 -9.98
C PRO A 221 -14.25 -7.01 -8.97
N VAL A 222 -13.76 -6.92 -7.73
CA VAL A 222 -14.24 -7.75 -6.63
C VAL A 222 -15.53 -7.14 -6.09
N GLN A 223 -16.56 -7.98 -5.94
CA GLN A 223 -17.77 -7.63 -5.20
C GLN A 223 -17.79 -8.45 -3.92
N SER A 224 -17.75 -7.79 -2.79
CA SER A 224 -17.77 -8.43 -1.48
C SER A 224 -18.59 -7.60 -0.50
N ALA A 225 -19.19 -8.29 0.46
CA ALA A 225 -19.69 -7.68 1.68
C ALA A 225 -18.79 -8.18 2.84
N PRO A 226 -18.53 -7.36 3.86
CA PRO A 226 -17.75 -7.78 5.01
C PRO A 226 -18.36 -9.01 5.69
N ALA A 227 -17.54 -9.80 6.37
CA ALA A 227 -17.99 -10.97 7.16
C ALA A 227 -19.12 -10.58 8.12
N GLU A 228 -20.07 -11.49 8.38
CA GLU A 228 -21.18 -11.20 9.31
C GLU A 228 -20.67 -10.91 10.73
N GLN A 229 -19.66 -11.64 11.17
CA GLN A 229 -19.04 -11.46 12.48
C GLN A 229 -18.24 -10.16 12.50
N ARG A 230 -18.54 -9.25 13.45
CA ARG A 230 -17.93 -7.93 13.56
C ARG A 230 -16.59 -7.93 14.28
N LEU A 231 -16.35 -8.91 15.13
CA LEU A 231 -15.13 -9.08 15.92
C LEU A 231 -14.49 -10.43 15.56
N LEU A 232 -13.26 -10.36 15.05
CA LEU A 232 -12.37 -11.51 14.98
C LEU A 232 -11.33 -11.36 16.09
N TRP A 233 -11.20 -12.40 16.94
CA TRP A 233 -10.15 -12.44 17.96
C TRP A 233 -9.32 -13.69 17.76
N VAL A 234 -8.02 -13.51 17.55
CA VAL A 234 -7.04 -14.58 17.45
C VAL A 234 -6.22 -14.60 18.74
N ASP A 235 -6.24 -15.75 19.42
CA ASP A 235 -5.45 -15.93 20.65
C ASP A 235 -3.97 -16.06 20.32
N ASP A 236 -3.15 -15.28 21.03
CA ASP A 236 -1.70 -15.28 20.91
C ASP A 236 -1.04 -14.97 22.26
N SER A 237 0.22 -15.39 22.43
CA SER A 237 0.97 -15.25 23.68
C SER A 237 1.61 -13.87 23.93
N ALA A 238 1.34 -12.90 23.08
CA ALA A 238 1.87 -11.54 23.21
C ALA A 238 1.46 -10.85 24.52
N SER A 239 2.30 -9.97 25.05
CA SER A 239 2.02 -9.20 26.26
C SER A 239 1.01 -8.07 26.09
N GLN A 240 0.80 -7.62 24.84
CA GLN A 240 -0.17 -6.61 24.44
C GLN A 240 -1.12 -7.19 23.39
N LEU A 241 -2.27 -6.57 23.25
CA LEU A 241 -3.21 -6.86 22.19
C LEU A 241 -2.90 -5.93 21.01
N ALA A 242 -2.70 -6.50 19.81
CA ALA A 242 -2.76 -5.75 18.58
C ALA A 242 -4.22 -5.61 18.15
N VAL A 243 -4.66 -4.39 17.89
CA VAL A 243 -6.05 -4.05 17.58
C VAL A 243 -6.11 -3.28 16.28
N GLN A 244 -6.91 -3.78 15.34
CA GLN A 244 -7.21 -3.08 14.10
C GLN A 244 -8.72 -2.94 13.93
N LEU A 245 -9.21 -1.70 13.77
CA LEU A 245 -10.58 -1.37 13.45
C LEU A 245 -10.64 -0.82 12.03
N ALA A 246 -11.49 -1.33 11.17
CA ALA A 246 -11.57 -0.83 9.80
C ALA A 246 -13.02 -0.67 9.28
N PHE A 247 -13.18 0.30 8.39
CA PHE A 247 -14.39 0.51 7.58
C PHE A 247 -14.10 0.17 6.13
N LEU A 248 -15.01 -0.58 5.51
CA LEU A 248 -14.98 -0.80 4.07
C LEU A 248 -15.32 0.52 3.35
N LEU A 249 -14.55 0.85 2.33
CA LEU A 249 -14.68 2.08 1.56
C LEU A 249 -14.91 1.80 0.08
N PRO A 250 -15.41 2.80 -0.69
CA PRO A 250 -15.36 2.77 -2.15
C PRO A 250 -13.92 2.80 -2.67
N GLY A 251 -13.75 2.53 -3.98
CA GLY A 251 -12.45 2.54 -4.64
C GLY A 251 -11.83 3.93 -4.82
N ARG A 252 -10.60 3.94 -5.39
CA ARG A 252 -9.76 5.15 -5.50
C ARG A 252 -10.35 6.27 -6.37
N ASP A 253 -11.18 5.92 -7.34
CA ASP A 253 -11.80 6.90 -8.25
C ASP A 253 -13.05 7.57 -7.66
N ASP A 254 -13.42 7.23 -6.42
CA ASP A 254 -14.55 7.84 -5.75
C ASP A 254 -14.28 9.32 -5.43
N THR A 255 -15.32 10.13 -5.54
CA THR A 255 -15.27 11.58 -5.31
C THR A 255 -14.85 11.95 -3.89
N HIS A 256 -15.05 11.05 -2.91
CA HIS A 256 -14.64 11.24 -1.52
C HIS A 256 -13.14 11.00 -1.26
N ALA A 257 -12.38 10.49 -2.22
CA ALA A 257 -10.99 10.07 -2.00
C ALA A 257 -10.08 11.17 -1.41
N LEU A 258 -10.25 12.45 -1.79
CA LEU A 258 -9.49 13.57 -1.18
C LEU A 258 -9.99 13.85 0.25
N LEU A 259 -11.29 13.85 0.47
CA LEU A 259 -11.90 14.12 1.77
C LEU A 259 -11.57 13.01 2.78
N LEU A 260 -11.49 11.75 2.33
CA LEU A 260 -11.02 10.62 3.12
C LEU A 260 -9.55 10.79 3.54
N ARG A 261 -8.69 11.36 2.70
CA ARG A 261 -7.31 11.71 3.07
C ARG A 261 -7.24 12.82 4.12
N ILE A 262 -8.13 13.83 4.03
CA ILE A 262 -8.25 14.85 5.08
C ILE A 262 -8.75 14.21 6.37
N LEU A 263 -9.77 13.36 6.30
CA LEU A 263 -10.31 12.63 7.45
C LEU A 263 -9.25 11.77 8.15
N ARG A 264 -8.44 11.00 7.39
CA ARG A 264 -7.33 10.24 7.96
C ARG A 264 -6.39 11.13 8.79
N ARG A 265 -6.08 12.35 8.31
CA ARG A 265 -5.25 13.31 9.04
C ARG A 265 -5.93 13.87 10.31
N ILE A 266 -7.23 14.08 10.26
CA ILE A 266 -8.02 14.48 11.45
C ILE A 266 -7.95 13.36 12.50
N LEU A 267 -7.97 12.10 12.07
CA LEU A 267 -7.90 10.94 12.96
C LEU A 267 -6.51 10.74 13.57
N SER A 268 -5.43 10.76 12.76
CA SER A 268 -4.07 10.41 13.22
C SER A 268 -2.93 11.22 12.57
N GLY A 269 -3.17 12.42 12.08
CA GLY A 269 -2.18 13.29 11.43
C GLY A 269 -1.27 14.06 12.39
N GLY A 270 -0.79 13.45 13.46
CA GLY A 270 0.09 14.05 14.47
C GLY A 270 -0.49 14.03 15.88
N VAL A 271 0.26 14.51 16.88
CA VAL A 271 -0.10 14.45 18.32
C VAL A 271 -1.42 15.15 18.62
N THR A 272 -1.78 16.19 17.87
CA THR A 272 -3.02 16.95 18.06
C THR A 272 -4.22 16.38 17.28
N SER A 273 -4.09 15.23 16.66
CA SER A 273 -5.18 14.52 15.99
C SER A 273 -6.12 13.85 16.99
N ARG A 274 -7.36 13.58 16.60
CA ARG A 274 -8.41 13.15 17.54
C ARG A 274 -8.10 11.86 18.26
N LEU A 275 -7.64 10.83 17.57
CA LEU A 275 -7.31 9.54 18.19
C LEU A 275 -6.10 9.67 19.12
N MET A 276 -5.04 10.37 18.70
CA MET A 276 -3.87 10.60 19.54
C MET A 276 -4.21 11.38 20.80
N LEU A 277 -4.99 12.47 20.67
CA LEU A 277 -5.44 13.24 21.84
C LEU A 277 -6.31 12.41 22.79
N LYS A 278 -7.24 11.61 22.25
CA LYS A 278 -8.18 10.83 23.07
C LYS A 278 -7.50 9.65 23.75
N LEU A 279 -6.87 8.75 22.95
CA LEU A 279 -6.37 7.47 23.46
C LEU A 279 -5.03 7.61 24.20
N ARG A 280 -4.13 8.46 23.69
CA ARG A 280 -2.80 8.64 24.27
C ARG A 280 -2.75 9.76 25.28
N GLU A 281 -3.02 11.01 24.85
CA GLU A 281 -2.75 12.19 25.70
C GLU A 281 -3.76 12.34 26.85
N THR A 282 -5.05 12.01 26.61
CA THR A 282 -6.10 12.17 27.63
C THR A 282 -6.24 10.94 28.50
N LEU A 283 -6.31 9.75 27.89
CA LEU A 283 -6.62 8.52 28.62
C LEU A 283 -5.38 7.68 28.94
N GLY A 284 -4.25 7.89 28.27
CA GLY A 284 -3.01 7.15 28.49
C GLY A 284 -3.12 5.65 28.24
N LEU A 285 -4.01 5.23 27.32
CA LEU A 285 -4.33 3.82 27.07
C LEU A 285 -3.35 3.16 26.11
N VAL A 286 -2.81 3.93 25.14
CA VAL A 286 -1.94 3.43 24.07
C VAL A 286 -0.68 4.28 23.97
N TYR A 287 0.42 3.70 23.46
CA TYR A 287 1.62 4.46 23.14
C TYR A 287 1.45 5.27 21.83
N GLY A 288 0.78 4.69 20.86
CA GLY A 288 0.49 5.31 19.57
C GLY A 288 -0.78 4.71 18.95
N VAL A 289 -1.39 5.48 18.09
CA VAL A 289 -2.52 5.06 17.26
C VAL A 289 -2.34 5.66 15.88
N GLU A 290 -2.52 4.85 14.87
CA GLU A 290 -2.39 5.25 13.47
C GLU A 290 -3.71 4.99 12.72
N ALA A 291 -4.05 5.89 11.80
CA ALA A 291 -5.10 5.65 10.82
C ALA A 291 -4.46 5.55 9.44
N SER A 292 -4.72 4.48 8.73
CA SER A 292 -4.28 4.20 7.37
C SER A 292 -5.46 4.28 6.40
N LEU A 293 -5.17 4.58 5.14
CA LEU A 293 -6.15 4.65 4.07
C LEU A 293 -5.62 3.87 2.87
N SER A 294 -6.21 2.72 2.60
CA SER A 294 -5.94 1.90 1.41
C SER A 294 -7.10 2.03 0.43
N LEU A 295 -6.81 2.51 -0.79
CA LEU A 295 -7.80 2.66 -1.85
C LEU A 295 -7.36 1.84 -3.07
N LEU A 296 -8.02 0.71 -3.28
CA LEU A 296 -7.87 -0.15 -4.45
C LEU A 296 -8.74 0.38 -5.62
N ALA A 297 -8.71 -0.29 -6.76
CA ALA A 297 -9.46 0.14 -7.94
C ALA A 297 -10.97 0.28 -7.66
N GLU A 298 -11.60 -0.72 -7.05
CA GLU A 298 -13.05 -0.79 -6.87
C GLU A 298 -13.51 -0.70 -5.41
N THR A 299 -12.61 -0.80 -4.44
CA THR A 299 -12.90 -0.85 -3.00
C THR A 299 -11.74 -0.27 -2.21
N GLY A 300 -11.88 -0.16 -0.90
CA GLY A 300 -10.82 0.31 -0.02
C GLY A 300 -11.14 0.09 1.44
N ALA A 301 -10.23 0.53 2.31
CA ALA A 301 -10.40 0.52 3.75
C ALA A 301 -9.81 1.77 4.41
N LEU A 302 -10.50 2.28 5.42
CA LEU A 302 -9.93 3.15 6.45
C LEU A 302 -9.72 2.30 7.68
N ALA A 303 -8.47 2.04 8.03
CA ALA A 303 -8.13 1.27 9.22
C ALA A 303 -7.56 2.17 10.32
N VAL A 304 -7.73 1.74 11.57
CA VAL A 304 -7.15 2.35 12.77
C VAL A 304 -6.45 1.25 13.56
N ASP A 305 -5.16 1.43 13.79
CA ASP A 305 -4.26 0.45 14.37
C ASP A 305 -3.69 0.97 15.68
N PHE A 306 -3.69 0.12 16.71
CA PHE A 306 -3.00 0.39 17.97
C PHE A 306 -2.69 -0.88 18.75
N SER A 307 -1.66 -0.79 19.60
CA SER A 307 -1.37 -1.82 20.60
C SER A 307 -1.81 -1.35 21.97
N VAL A 308 -2.41 -2.26 22.76
CA VAL A 308 -2.98 -1.91 24.06
C VAL A 308 -2.78 -3.03 25.09
N ALA A 309 -2.58 -2.67 26.36
CA ALA A 309 -2.58 -3.64 27.44
C ALA A 309 -3.96 -4.31 27.55
N PRO A 310 -4.02 -5.64 27.83
CA PRO A 310 -5.29 -6.38 27.84
C PRO A 310 -6.39 -5.76 28.72
N GLU A 311 -6.03 -5.20 29.86
CA GLU A 311 -6.98 -4.54 30.79
C GLU A 311 -7.60 -3.28 30.23
N ASN A 312 -6.94 -2.61 29.29
CA ASN A 312 -7.36 -1.33 28.69
C ASN A 312 -8.15 -1.49 27.40
N LEU A 313 -8.26 -2.71 26.85
CA LEU A 313 -8.88 -2.95 25.52
C LEU A 313 -10.26 -2.34 25.38
N VAL A 314 -11.16 -2.63 26.32
CA VAL A 314 -12.56 -2.17 26.25
C VAL A 314 -12.63 -0.66 26.22
N SER A 315 -11.87 0.01 27.11
CA SER A 315 -11.83 1.48 27.18
C SER A 315 -11.20 2.10 25.92
N ALA A 316 -10.18 1.45 25.33
CA ALA A 316 -9.56 1.95 24.09
C ALA A 316 -10.50 1.82 22.90
N VAL A 317 -11.19 0.69 22.75
CA VAL A 317 -12.19 0.49 21.70
C VAL A 317 -13.35 1.48 21.87
N GLU A 318 -13.90 1.63 23.08
CA GLU A 318 -14.96 2.60 23.37
C GLU A 318 -14.54 4.02 22.98
N ALA A 319 -13.37 4.47 23.43
CA ALA A 319 -12.84 5.79 23.11
C ALA A 319 -12.64 6.01 21.60
N CYS A 320 -12.21 4.97 20.86
CA CYS A 320 -12.09 5.01 19.42
C CYS A 320 -13.47 5.17 18.75
N LEU A 321 -14.47 4.40 19.18
CA LEU A 321 -15.84 4.47 18.67
C LEU A 321 -16.51 5.84 18.99
N GLU A 322 -16.24 6.42 20.14
CA GLU A 322 -16.71 7.78 20.49
C GLU A 322 -16.18 8.83 19.50
N VAL A 323 -14.90 8.75 19.10
CA VAL A 323 -14.33 9.67 18.09
C VAL A 323 -15.09 9.56 16.76
N PHE A 324 -15.41 8.35 16.31
CA PHE A 324 -16.20 8.16 15.08
C PHE A 324 -17.65 8.62 15.25
N ALA A 325 -18.27 8.40 16.41
CA ALA A 325 -19.63 8.88 16.69
C ALA A 325 -19.70 10.41 16.65
N GLU A 326 -18.72 11.11 17.23
CA GLU A 326 -18.61 12.57 17.15
C GLU A 326 -18.47 13.06 15.71
N LEU A 327 -17.59 12.44 14.91
CA LEU A 327 -17.39 12.80 13.51
C LEU A 327 -18.62 12.56 12.63
N ARG A 328 -19.50 11.63 13.00
CA ARG A 328 -20.79 11.38 12.31
C ARG A 328 -21.87 12.35 12.74
N SER A 329 -21.80 12.92 13.95
CA SER A 329 -22.86 13.75 14.53
C SER A 329 -22.77 15.22 14.15
N GLN A 330 -21.58 15.77 14.05
CA GLN A 330 -21.35 17.20 13.86
C GLN A 330 -20.10 17.48 12.99
N PRO A 331 -20.08 18.64 12.30
CA PRO A 331 -18.91 19.06 11.54
C PRO A 331 -17.67 19.21 12.42
N VAL A 332 -16.51 18.96 11.83
CA VAL A 332 -15.22 19.24 12.45
C VAL A 332 -15.13 20.74 12.77
N PRO A 333 -14.71 21.15 13.99
CA PRO A 333 -14.52 22.55 14.31
C PRO A 333 -13.61 23.26 13.29
N LYS A 334 -14.02 24.46 12.85
CA LYS A 334 -13.30 25.17 11.77
C LYS A 334 -11.81 25.36 12.08
N ALA A 335 -11.45 25.66 13.32
CA ALA A 335 -10.05 25.85 13.69
C ALA A 335 -9.21 24.56 13.61
N GLU A 336 -9.81 23.40 13.89
CA GLU A 336 -9.18 22.09 13.72
C GLU A 336 -9.02 21.78 12.23
N PHE A 337 -10.08 21.95 11.46
CA PHE A 337 -10.09 21.72 10.02
C PHE A 337 -9.04 22.59 9.31
N ASP A 338 -9.02 23.90 9.57
CA ASP A 338 -8.08 24.85 8.96
C ASP A 338 -6.62 24.47 9.28
N ARG A 339 -6.34 24.00 10.50
CA ARG A 339 -5.01 23.50 10.91
C ARG A 339 -4.61 22.27 10.10
N VAL A 340 -5.51 21.30 9.94
CA VAL A 340 -5.24 20.06 9.18
C VAL A 340 -5.02 20.35 7.71
N VAL A 341 -5.86 21.17 7.09
CA VAL A 341 -5.71 21.59 5.70
C VAL A 341 -4.39 22.35 5.49
N LYS A 342 -4.06 23.27 6.39
CA LYS A 342 -2.80 24.02 6.31
C LYS A 342 -1.58 23.11 6.41
N SER A 343 -1.59 22.14 7.33
CA SER A 343 -0.53 21.14 7.44
C SER A 343 -0.41 20.31 6.14
N TYR A 344 -1.53 19.89 5.59
CA TYR A 344 -1.52 19.12 4.33
C TYR A 344 -0.98 19.94 3.14
N LEU A 345 -1.30 21.23 3.07
CA LEU A 345 -0.73 22.12 2.06
C LEU A 345 0.79 22.23 2.18
N TYR A 346 1.34 22.23 3.39
CA TYR A 346 2.79 22.20 3.60
C TYR A 346 3.39 20.87 3.16
N ASP A 347 2.74 19.74 3.46
CA ASP A 347 3.22 18.43 3.03
C ASP A 347 3.24 18.30 1.51
N LEU A 348 2.29 18.94 0.80
CA LEU A 348 2.35 19.03 -0.68
C LEU A 348 3.57 19.85 -1.18
N ASP A 349 4.03 20.80 -0.39
CA ASP A 349 5.28 21.53 -0.72
C ASP A 349 6.51 20.68 -0.39
N PHE A 350 6.53 19.97 0.74
CA PHE A 350 7.61 19.06 1.12
C PHE A 350 7.74 17.87 0.17
N ALA A 351 6.62 17.38 -0.37
CA ALA A 351 6.60 16.33 -1.38
C ALA A 351 7.45 16.68 -2.62
N LYS A 352 7.54 17.98 -2.96
CA LYS A 352 8.36 18.45 -4.09
C LYS A 352 9.87 18.29 -3.87
N ASP A 353 10.31 18.06 -2.65
CA ASP A 353 11.70 17.81 -2.28
C ASP A 353 11.95 16.29 -2.02
N ASN A 354 10.90 15.46 -2.11
CA ASN A 354 10.97 14.01 -1.95
C ASN A 354 10.74 13.30 -3.31
N PRO A 355 11.80 12.81 -3.97
CA PRO A 355 11.68 12.16 -5.28
C PRO A 355 10.89 10.86 -5.23
N GLU A 356 10.94 10.09 -4.14
CA GLU A 356 10.16 8.86 -3.94
C GLU A 356 8.66 9.15 -3.93
N GLU A 357 8.22 10.19 -3.21
CA GLU A 357 6.81 10.60 -3.25
C GLU A 357 6.40 11.07 -4.65
N MET A 358 7.30 11.74 -5.36
CA MET A 358 7.02 12.22 -6.70
C MET A 358 6.88 11.10 -7.73
N VAL A 359 7.74 10.07 -7.70
CA VAL A 359 7.59 8.90 -8.59
C VAL A 359 6.33 8.11 -8.24
N THR A 360 5.96 8.03 -6.96
CA THR A 360 4.71 7.38 -6.54
C THR A 360 3.49 8.16 -7.06
N ARG A 361 3.42 9.47 -6.85
CA ARG A 361 2.28 10.31 -7.29
C ARG A 361 2.01 10.22 -8.78
N TYR A 362 3.07 10.27 -9.57
CA TYR A 362 2.96 10.38 -11.02
C TYR A 362 3.21 9.05 -11.73
N GLY A 363 4.14 8.21 -11.26
CA GLY A 363 4.46 6.92 -11.88
C GLY A 363 3.46 5.83 -11.51
N TRP A 364 3.28 5.55 -10.23
CA TRP A 364 2.24 4.62 -9.79
C TRP A 364 0.84 5.12 -10.18
N GLY A 365 0.59 6.42 -10.00
CA GLY A 365 -0.68 7.02 -10.41
C GLY A 365 -0.99 6.83 -11.90
N GLU A 366 0.01 6.96 -12.77
CA GLU A 366 -0.12 6.70 -14.21
C GLU A 366 -0.41 5.21 -14.50
N LEU A 367 0.25 4.30 -13.77
CA LEU A 367 0.02 2.87 -13.93
C LEU A 367 -1.43 2.49 -13.63
N VAL A 368 -1.97 2.98 -12.51
CA VAL A 368 -3.32 2.63 -12.03
C VAL A 368 -4.42 3.56 -12.55
N GLY A 369 -4.08 4.52 -13.43
CA GLY A 369 -5.04 5.50 -13.98
C GLY A 369 -5.51 6.57 -12.99
N PHE A 370 -4.78 6.78 -11.88
CA PHE A 370 -5.16 7.71 -10.81
C PHE A 370 -4.02 8.65 -10.41
N VAL A 371 -3.67 9.56 -11.31
CA VAL A 371 -2.62 10.56 -11.07
C VAL A 371 -3.11 11.64 -10.10
N ARG A 372 -2.42 11.78 -8.96
CA ARG A 372 -2.68 12.83 -7.97
C ARG A 372 -1.72 14.01 -8.16
N GLY A 373 -2.05 14.89 -9.08
CA GLY A 373 -1.26 16.11 -9.30
C GLY A 373 -1.25 16.99 -8.05
N ILE A 374 -0.07 17.50 -7.65
CA ILE A 374 0.07 18.38 -6.48
C ILE A 374 -0.84 19.60 -6.57
N GLU A 375 -0.95 20.21 -7.74
CA GLU A 375 -1.80 21.39 -7.91
C GLU A 375 -3.29 21.05 -7.83
N SER A 376 -3.70 19.88 -8.34
CA SER A 376 -5.08 19.40 -8.21
C SER A 376 -5.43 19.12 -6.74
N ASP A 377 -4.56 18.42 -6.01
CA ASP A 377 -4.75 18.19 -4.56
C ASP A 377 -4.82 19.52 -3.82
N ARG A 378 -3.93 20.49 -4.15
CA ARG A 378 -3.93 21.85 -3.56
C ARG A 378 -5.24 22.58 -3.77
N GLN A 379 -5.75 22.59 -4.98
CA GLN A 379 -7.03 23.24 -5.29
C GLN A 379 -8.19 22.57 -4.54
N GLY A 380 -8.22 21.25 -4.51
CA GLY A 380 -9.23 20.50 -3.74
C GLY A 380 -9.18 20.83 -2.24
N LEU A 381 -7.98 20.91 -1.65
CA LEU A 381 -7.80 21.28 -0.24
C LEU A 381 -8.30 22.68 0.09
N LEU A 382 -8.08 23.63 -0.81
CA LEU A 382 -8.48 25.04 -0.60
C LEU A 382 -9.98 25.27 -0.65
N VAL A 383 -10.73 24.38 -1.32
CA VAL A 383 -12.20 24.50 -1.44
C VAL A 383 -12.95 23.57 -0.48
N ALA A 384 -12.26 22.57 0.09
CA ALA A 384 -12.86 21.63 1.03
C ALA A 384 -13.41 22.32 2.29
N THR A 385 -14.49 21.77 2.83
CA THR A 385 -15.22 22.32 3.99
C THR A 385 -15.43 21.27 5.08
N PRO A 386 -15.63 21.72 6.37
CA PRO A 386 -15.99 20.81 7.46
C PRO A 386 -17.31 20.02 7.20
N ASP A 387 -18.27 20.61 6.51
CA ASP A 387 -19.55 19.96 6.19
C ASP A 387 -19.37 18.82 5.18
N GLU A 388 -18.47 18.97 4.21
CA GLU A 388 -18.13 17.89 3.28
C GLU A 388 -17.43 16.73 4.00
N ILE A 389 -16.62 16.98 5.02
CA ILE A 389 -16.04 15.91 5.85
C ILE A 389 -17.15 15.17 6.60
N LEU A 390 -18.11 15.89 7.23
CA LEU A 390 -19.26 15.27 7.89
C LEU A 390 -20.05 14.40 6.92
N GLN A 391 -20.31 14.90 5.72
CA GLN A 391 -21.04 14.14 4.70
C GLN A 391 -20.25 12.90 4.26
N THR A 392 -18.94 13.04 4.01
CA THR A 392 -18.06 11.92 3.67
C THR A 392 -18.05 10.83 4.76
N VAL A 393 -17.99 11.23 6.04
CA VAL A 393 -18.07 10.29 7.15
C VAL A 393 -19.41 9.53 7.15
N ARG A 394 -20.51 10.22 6.86
CA ARG A 394 -21.86 9.62 6.80
C ARG A 394 -22.03 8.66 5.61
N ASP A 395 -21.47 9.02 4.46
CA ASP A 395 -21.62 8.27 3.22
C ASP A 395 -20.66 7.06 3.17
N CYS A 396 -19.44 7.20 3.69
CA CYS A 396 -18.40 6.20 3.53
C CYS A 396 -18.17 5.33 4.77
N LEU A 397 -18.40 5.85 6.00
CA LEU A 397 -18.14 5.10 7.23
C LEU A 397 -19.42 4.49 7.80
N ASP A 398 -19.95 3.47 7.14
CA ASP A 398 -21.11 2.71 7.62
C ASP A 398 -20.74 1.85 8.83
N PRO A 399 -21.30 2.12 10.05
CA PRO A 399 -21.05 1.29 11.23
C PRO A 399 -21.45 -0.18 11.04
N GLY A 400 -22.38 -0.46 10.13
CA GLY A 400 -22.77 -1.83 9.78
C GLY A 400 -21.65 -2.62 9.07
N GLN A 401 -20.79 -1.91 8.37
CA GLN A 401 -19.67 -2.50 7.62
C GLN A 401 -18.33 -2.45 8.35
N MET A 402 -18.30 -1.88 9.56
CA MET A 402 -17.09 -1.84 10.38
C MET A 402 -16.73 -3.23 10.91
N ARG A 403 -15.44 -3.55 10.92
CA ARG A 403 -14.87 -4.79 11.48
C ARG A 403 -13.76 -4.46 12.47
N LEU A 404 -13.60 -5.32 13.45
CA LEU A 404 -12.54 -5.25 14.46
C LEU A 404 -11.79 -6.58 14.50
N VAL A 405 -10.47 -6.49 14.44
CA VAL A 405 -9.54 -7.60 14.64
C VAL A 405 -8.78 -7.34 15.94
N VAL A 406 -8.63 -8.36 16.75
CA VAL A 406 -7.82 -8.38 17.98
C VAL A 406 -6.92 -9.59 17.95
N VAL A 407 -5.62 -9.38 18.10
CA VAL A 407 -4.62 -10.45 18.22
C VAL A 407 -3.94 -10.35 19.58
N GLY A 408 -3.88 -11.44 20.31
CA GLY A 408 -3.26 -11.54 21.63
C GLY A 408 -4.14 -12.27 22.63
N PRO A 409 -3.75 -12.31 23.94
CA PRO A 409 -4.34 -13.19 24.94
C PRO A 409 -5.86 -13.02 25.07
N GLU A 410 -6.61 -14.09 24.72
CA GLU A 410 -8.08 -14.05 24.69
C GLU A 410 -8.69 -14.00 26.10
N SER A 411 -9.75 -13.20 26.21
CA SER A 411 -10.58 -13.11 27.42
C SER A 411 -12.05 -13.07 27.02
N SER A 412 -12.79 -14.14 27.36
CA SER A 412 -14.22 -14.25 27.02
C SER A 412 -15.07 -13.10 27.58
N SER A 413 -14.68 -12.53 28.72
CA SER A 413 -15.41 -11.41 29.31
C SER A 413 -15.18 -10.11 28.54
N ARG A 414 -13.93 -9.83 28.15
CA ARG A 414 -13.58 -8.63 27.34
C ARG A 414 -14.15 -8.75 25.93
N LYS A 415 -14.06 -9.95 25.33
CA LYS A 415 -14.64 -10.24 24.00
C LYS A 415 -16.13 -9.85 23.97
N ARG A 416 -16.92 -10.31 24.96
CA ARG A 416 -18.33 -9.97 25.06
C ARG A 416 -18.57 -8.46 25.20
N GLN A 417 -17.78 -7.78 26.06
CA GLN A 417 -17.92 -6.33 26.24
C GLN A 417 -17.60 -5.56 24.94
N VAL A 418 -16.57 -5.98 24.20
CA VAL A 418 -16.25 -5.39 22.90
C VAL A 418 -17.35 -5.67 21.89
N GLU A 419 -17.89 -6.88 21.83
CA GLU A 419 -19.03 -7.23 20.94
C GLU A 419 -20.25 -6.35 21.24
N GLU A 420 -20.57 -6.11 22.51
CA GLU A 420 -21.65 -5.21 22.93
C GLU A 420 -21.41 -3.76 22.48
N LEU A 421 -20.18 -3.25 22.58
CA LEU A 421 -19.81 -1.93 22.06
C LEU A 421 -20.01 -1.82 20.54
N LEU A 422 -19.59 -2.83 19.77
CA LEU A 422 -19.74 -2.86 18.31
C LEU A 422 -21.21 -2.91 17.88
N VAL A 423 -22.04 -3.67 18.60
CA VAL A 423 -23.49 -3.74 18.34
C VAL A 423 -24.15 -2.40 18.63
N ASN A 424 -23.82 -1.75 19.76
CA ASN A 424 -24.36 -0.46 20.13
C ASN A 424 -23.96 0.64 19.15
N PHE A 425 -22.70 0.66 18.72
CA PHE A 425 -22.21 1.62 17.72
C PHE A 425 -22.89 1.49 16.37
N ALA A 426 -23.27 0.28 16.00
CA ALA A 426 -23.96 0.02 14.72
C ALA A 426 -25.47 0.25 14.77
N ALA A 427 -26.06 0.48 15.95
CA ALA A 427 -27.47 0.81 16.06
C ALA A 427 -27.77 2.16 15.38
N PRO A 428 -28.93 2.30 14.71
CA PRO A 428 -29.32 3.59 14.15
C PRO A 428 -29.31 4.67 15.21
N LEU A 429 -28.79 5.85 14.88
CA LEU A 429 -28.92 7.02 15.76
C LEU A 429 -30.42 7.30 15.97
N SER A 430 -30.88 7.14 17.21
CA SER A 430 -32.28 7.37 17.64
C SER A 430 -32.66 8.85 17.56
#